data_4b5bb05e8d7be68531c038a51461dc98
#
_entry.id   4b5bb05e8d7be68531c038a51461dc98
#
_cell.length_a   1.000
_cell.length_b   1.000
_cell.length_c   1.000
_cell.angle_alpha   90.00
_cell.angle_beta   90.00
_cell.angle_gamma   90.00
#
_symmetry.space_group_name_H-M   'P 1'
#
loop_
_entity.id
_entity.type
_entity.pdbx_description
1 polymer ?
#
loop_
_entity_poly.entity_id
_entity_poly.type
_entity_poly.pdbx_seq_one_letter_code
_entity_poly.pdbx_strand_id
1 'polypeptide(L)'
;MTTVFSLVVFCLSCGKKADPHCSYISYPAAVSDLNAIIKGGNIELGWTVKEKDTDSLRLRILRSELEKEGDNCISCPRRYFLIAKLSFRDSKLRWTGEHQVTYLDAGVRGGYLYSYKIMICNASGDCSDESNVAEMKFP
;
A
#
# COMPACT_ATOMS: atom_id res chain seq x y z
N MET A 1 -17.63 -67.21 44.60
CA MET A 1 -16.44 -66.48 44.16
C MET A 1 -16.69 -66.02 42.71
N THR A 2 -17.06 -64.78 42.56
CA THR A 2 -17.46 -64.24 41.26
C THR A 2 -16.53 -63.05 40.95
N THR A 3 -15.63 -63.29 40.06
CA THR A 3 -14.64 -62.29 39.63
C THR A 3 -15.25 -61.39 38.56
N VAL A 4 -15.50 -60.11 38.88
CA VAL A 4 -15.96 -59.14 37.90
C VAL A 4 -14.76 -58.57 37.17
N PHE A 5 -14.69 -58.85 35.90
CA PHE A 5 -13.68 -58.29 35.00
C PHE A 5 -14.19 -56.97 34.46
N SER A 6 -13.59 -55.90 35.00
CA SER A 6 -13.92 -54.52 34.56
C SER A 6 -13.16 -54.22 33.26
N LEU A 7 -13.92 -54.11 32.16
CA LEU A 7 -13.42 -53.77 30.87
C LEU A 7 -13.24 -52.26 30.76
N VAL A 8 -11.99 -51.80 30.83
CA VAL A 8 -11.65 -50.38 30.60
C VAL A 8 -11.57 -50.17 29.10
N VAL A 9 -12.54 -49.49 28.56
CA VAL A 9 -12.52 -49.01 27.17
C VAL A 9 -11.71 -47.76 27.09
N PHE A 10 -10.49 -47.86 26.56
CA PHE A 10 -9.70 -46.72 26.17
C PHE A 10 -10.24 -46.13 24.86
N CYS A 11 -10.95 -45.02 24.96
CA CYS A 11 -11.25 -44.16 23.80
C CYS A 11 -9.97 -43.47 23.37
N LEU A 12 -9.28 -44.04 22.39
CA LEU A 12 -8.24 -43.37 21.64
C LEU A 12 -8.92 -42.32 20.75
N SER A 13 -9.09 -41.12 21.27
CA SER A 13 -9.42 -39.96 20.49
C SER A 13 -8.20 -39.57 19.63
N CYS A 14 -8.15 -40.07 18.41
CA CYS A 14 -7.27 -39.52 17.39
C CYS A 14 -7.80 -38.12 17.00
N GLY A 15 -7.36 -37.11 17.75
CA GLY A 15 -7.45 -35.75 17.29
C GLY A 15 -6.56 -35.56 16.07
N LYS A 16 -7.14 -35.52 14.87
CA LYS A 16 -6.45 -34.97 13.71
C LYS A 16 -6.13 -33.52 14.04
N LYS A 17 -4.87 -33.25 14.39
CA LYS A 17 -4.33 -31.90 14.32
C LYS A 17 -4.38 -31.51 12.84
N ALA A 18 -5.36 -30.68 12.47
CA ALA A 18 -5.27 -29.97 11.21
C ALA A 18 -3.97 -29.16 11.28
N ASP A 19 -3.05 -29.43 10.36
CA ASP A 19 -1.88 -28.59 10.20
C ASP A 19 -2.38 -27.15 10.06
N PRO A 20 -1.86 -26.19 10.86
CA PRO A 20 -2.15 -24.82 10.59
C PRO A 20 -1.60 -24.52 9.20
N HIS A 21 -2.47 -24.43 8.20
CA HIS A 21 -2.09 -23.82 6.96
C HIS A 21 -1.68 -22.39 7.31
N CYS A 22 -0.38 -22.18 7.48
CA CYS A 22 0.18 -20.86 7.37
C CYS A 22 -0.11 -20.40 5.95
N SER A 23 -1.24 -19.72 5.77
CA SER A 23 -1.47 -18.95 4.57
C SER A 23 -0.32 -17.96 4.51
N TYR A 24 0.62 -18.19 3.62
CA TYR A 24 1.64 -17.20 3.31
C TYR A 24 0.90 -15.98 2.80
N ILE A 25 0.73 -15.00 3.67
CA ILE A 25 0.22 -13.68 3.26
C ILE A 25 1.35 -13.08 2.44
N SER A 26 1.20 -13.11 1.12
CA SER A 26 2.14 -12.46 0.22
C SER A 26 1.73 -10.99 0.11
N TYR A 27 2.49 -10.12 0.76
CA TYR A 27 2.33 -8.68 0.60
C TYR A 27 2.96 -8.22 -0.72
N PRO A 28 2.33 -7.31 -1.46
CA PRO A 28 2.97 -6.68 -2.59
C PRO A 28 4.27 -5.97 -2.20
N ALA A 29 5.23 -5.89 -3.12
CA ALA A 29 6.49 -5.20 -2.88
C ALA A 29 6.25 -3.69 -2.73
N ALA A 30 6.85 -3.08 -1.72
CA ALA A 30 6.79 -1.64 -1.52
C ALA A 30 7.53 -0.90 -2.64
N VAL A 31 6.99 0.25 -3.04
CA VAL A 31 7.68 1.21 -3.91
C VAL A 31 8.76 1.91 -3.12
N SER A 32 9.95 2.05 -3.69
CA SER A 32 11.12 2.63 -3.01
C SER A 32 11.75 3.81 -3.76
N ASP A 33 11.22 4.17 -4.91
CA ASP A 33 11.75 5.21 -5.81
C ASP A 33 10.69 6.24 -6.22
N LEU A 34 9.67 6.46 -5.37
CA LEU A 34 8.68 7.50 -5.63
C LEU A 34 9.36 8.86 -5.76
N ASN A 35 9.09 9.54 -6.86
CA ASN A 35 9.55 10.90 -7.11
C ASN A 35 8.39 11.80 -7.53
N ALA A 36 8.59 13.10 -7.40
CA ALA A 36 7.63 14.13 -7.76
C ALA A 36 8.33 15.24 -8.55
N ILE A 37 7.73 15.67 -9.64
CA ILE A 37 8.19 16.80 -10.45
C ILE A 37 7.03 17.72 -10.78
N ILE A 38 7.31 18.99 -11.02
CA ILE A 38 6.32 19.94 -11.55
C ILE A 38 6.23 19.77 -13.05
N LYS A 39 5.02 19.56 -13.56
CA LYS A 39 4.78 19.40 -14.97
C LYS A 39 3.46 20.06 -15.38
N GLY A 40 3.55 21.07 -16.25
CA GLY A 40 2.36 21.73 -16.78
C GLY A 40 1.43 22.34 -15.72
N GLY A 41 1.97 22.91 -14.64
CA GLY A 41 1.17 23.46 -13.54
C GLY A 41 0.54 22.42 -12.61
N ASN A 42 0.99 21.17 -12.69
CA ASN A 42 0.58 20.06 -11.85
C ASN A 42 1.81 19.39 -11.22
N ILE A 43 1.59 18.43 -10.34
CA ILE A 43 2.66 17.56 -9.83
C ILE A 43 2.52 16.19 -10.49
N GLU A 44 3.55 15.75 -11.20
CA GLU A 44 3.64 14.40 -11.73
C GLU A 44 4.43 13.53 -10.75
N LEU A 45 3.82 12.45 -10.31
CA LEU A 45 4.45 11.39 -9.54
C LEU A 45 4.98 10.31 -10.48
N GLY A 46 6.13 9.75 -10.19
CA GLY A 46 6.71 8.65 -10.95
C GLY A 46 7.31 7.61 -10.03
N TRP A 47 7.21 6.35 -10.39
CA TRP A 47 7.79 5.22 -9.65
C TRP A 47 7.95 3.97 -10.51
N THR A 48 8.70 3.00 -9.98
CA THR A 48 8.85 1.68 -10.59
C THR A 48 7.96 0.66 -9.88
N VAL A 49 7.23 -0.13 -10.67
CA VAL A 49 6.42 -1.26 -10.19
C VAL A 49 7.25 -2.53 -10.27
N LYS A 50 7.47 -3.18 -9.14
CA LYS A 50 8.28 -4.41 -9.03
C LYS A 50 7.49 -5.67 -9.33
N GLU A 51 6.15 -5.61 -9.22
CA GLU A 51 5.27 -6.74 -9.47
C GLU A 51 5.16 -7.05 -10.96
N LYS A 52 5.22 -8.32 -11.32
CA LYS A 52 5.06 -8.77 -12.71
C LYS A 52 3.61 -8.79 -13.17
N ASP A 53 2.71 -9.15 -12.26
CA ASP A 53 1.27 -9.17 -12.50
C ASP A 53 0.58 -8.14 -11.60
N THR A 54 0.00 -7.13 -12.22
CA THR A 54 -0.66 -6.02 -11.54
C THR A 54 -2.18 -6.07 -11.65
N ASP A 55 -2.76 -7.05 -12.30
CA ASP A 55 -4.19 -7.09 -12.62
C ASP A 55 -5.09 -7.11 -11.38
N SER A 56 -4.68 -7.83 -10.34
CA SER A 56 -5.40 -7.91 -9.08
C SER A 56 -5.00 -6.84 -8.06
N LEU A 57 -4.00 -6.02 -8.37
CA LEU A 57 -3.46 -5.03 -7.48
C LEU A 57 -4.20 -3.69 -7.58
N ARG A 58 -4.17 -2.95 -6.47
CA ARG A 58 -4.72 -1.60 -6.35
C ARG A 58 -3.66 -0.66 -5.78
N LEU A 59 -3.55 0.48 -6.39
CA LEU A 59 -2.67 1.56 -5.97
C LEU A 59 -3.45 2.51 -5.05
N ARG A 60 -2.84 2.91 -3.95
CA ARG A 60 -3.32 3.99 -3.08
C ARG A 60 -2.29 5.11 -3.08
N ILE A 61 -2.74 6.32 -3.42
CA ILE A 61 -1.92 7.53 -3.39
C ILE A 61 -2.39 8.40 -2.23
N LEU A 62 -1.45 8.72 -1.36
CA LEU A 62 -1.65 9.55 -0.18
C LEU A 62 -0.91 10.87 -0.36
N ARG A 63 -1.55 11.96 0.01
CA ARG A 63 -0.99 13.32 -0.09
C ARG A 63 -1.15 14.07 1.22
N SER A 64 -0.10 14.77 1.62
CA SER A 64 -0.12 15.78 2.68
C SER A 64 0.09 17.15 2.08
N GLU A 65 -0.63 18.13 2.59
CA GLU A 65 -0.51 19.54 2.22
C GLU A 65 -0.05 20.36 3.42
N LEU A 66 0.94 21.21 3.23
CA LEU A 66 1.39 22.14 4.22
C LEU A 66 1.49 23.54 3.58
N GLU A 67 0.71 24.47 4.09
CA GLU A 67 0.78 25.86 3.64
C GLU A 67 2.12 26.49 4.05
N LYS A 68 2.80 27.16 3.13
CA LYS A 68 4.12 27.76 3.40
C LYS A 68 4.05 28.97 4.32
N GLU A 69 2.96 29.71 4.26
CA GLU A 69 2.73 30.95 5.04
C GLU A 69 1.66 30.66 6.10
N GLY A 70 2.09 30.42 7.32
CA GLY A 70 1.19 30.17 8.44
C GLY A 70 1.92 29.58 9.63
N ASP A 71 1.21 29.39 10.74
CA ASP A 71 1.72 28.73 11.96
C ASP A 71 1.92 27.22 11.74
N ASN A 72 2.65 26.89 10.69
CA ASN A 72 2.86 25.50 10.31
C ASN A 72 4.10 24.95 10.99
N CYS A 73 3.86 24.00 11.88
CA CYS A 73 4.93 23.25 12.50
C CYS A 73 5.60 22.35 11.47
N ILE A 74 6.76 22.76 10.93
CA ILE A 74 7.53 21.97 9.97
C ILE A 74 8.01 20.64 10.56
N SER A 75 8.22 20.59 11.88
CA SER A 75 8.63 19.41 12.60
C SER A 75 7.46 18.52 13.08
N CYS A 76 6.22 18.94 12.89
CA CYS A 76 5.05 18.15 13.26
C CYS A 76 4.82 17.01 12.27
N PRO A 77 4.26 15.88 12.73
CA PRO A 77 3.89 14.78 11.83
C PRO A 77 2.96 15.23 10.71
N ARG A 78 3.26 14.84 9.48
CA ARG A 78 2.43 15.12 8.32
C ARG A 78 1.12 14.35 8.39
N ARG A 79 0.03 15.00 8.04
CA ARG A 79 -1.27 14.39 7.92
C ARG A 79 -1.53 14.04 6.46
N TYR A 80 -1.67 12.75 6.17
CA TYR A 80 -1.90 12.24 4.83
C TYR A 80 -3.36 11.90 4.60
N PHE A 81 -3.83 12.21 3.40
CA PHE A 81 -5.17 11.88 2.92
C PHE A 81 -5.08 11.03 1.66
N LEU A 82 -5.98 10.08 1.53
CA LEU A 82 -6.12 9.30 0.31
C LEU A 82 -6.69 10.19 -0.81
N ILE A 83 -5.90 10.42 -1.86
CA ILE A 83 -6.33 11.22 -3.02
C ILE A 83 -6.73 10.36 -4.22
N ALA A 84 -6.24 9.12 -4.30
CA ALA A 84 -6.58 8.20 -5.38
C ALA A 84 -6.48 6.74 -4.93
N LYS A 85 -7.42 5.92 -5.41
CA LYS A 85 -7.41 4.47 -5.31
C LYS A 85 -7.67 3.91 -6.70
N LEU A 86 -6.66 3.36 -7.33
CA LEU A 86 -6.66 3.05 -8.75
C LEU A 86 -6.28 1.59 -9.01
N SER A 87 -6.84 0.99 -10.05
CA SER A 87 -6.26 -0.20 -10.66
C SER A 87 -5.07 0.19 -11.52
N PHE A 88 -4.15 -0.72 -11.78
CA PHE A 88 -3.02 -0.44 -12.67
C PHE A 88 -3.41 -0.30 -14.15
N ARG A 89 -4.66 -0.58 -14.51
CA ARG A 89 -5.25 -0.34 -15.83
C ARG A 89 -6.03 0.97 -15.92
N ASP A 90 -6.09 1.74 -14.83
CA ASP A 90 -6.79 3.02 -14.81
C ASP A 90 -6.13 4.01 -15.78
N SER A 91 -6.96 4.75 -16.55
CA SER A 91 -6.50 5.73 -17.54
C SER A 91 -5.75 6.92 -16.91
N LYS A 92 -5.89 7.14 -15.61
CA LYS A 92 -5.14 8.17 -14.88
C LYS A 92 -3.69 7.81 -14.68
N LEU A 93 -3.33 6.54 -14.85
CA LEU A 93 -1.95 6.06 -14.82
C LEU A 93 -1.38 6.02 -16.23
N ARG A 94 -0.18 6.52 -16.39
CA ARG A 94 0.56 6.47 -17.64
C ARG A 94 1.78 5.59 -17.50
N TRP A 95 1.84 4.54 -18.27
CA TRP A 95 3.02 3.69 -18.38
C TRP A 95 4.02 4.31 -19.34
N THR A 96 5.22 4.62 -18.84
CA THR A 96 6.31 5.22 -19.61
C THR A 96 7.39 4.21 -20.02
N GLY A 97 7.28 2.99 -19.52
CA GLY A 97 8.13 1.85 -19.78
C GLY A 97 7.45 0.59 -19.28
N GLU A 98 8.13 -0.54 -19.32
CA GLU A 98 7.57 -1.83 -18.91
C GLU A 98 7.19 -1.85 -17.42
N HIS A 99 7.95 -1.15 -16.59
CA HIS A 99 7.74 -1.12 -15.13
C HIS A 99 7.58 0.28 -14.57
N GLN A 100 7.60 1.31 -15.40
CA GLN A 100 7.53 2.69 -14.95
C GLN A 100 6.16 3.29 -15.17
N VAL A 101 5.63 3.91 -14.12
CA VAL A 101 4.30 4.48 -14.07
C VAL A 101 4.37 5.91 -13.60
N THR A 102 3.53 6.76 -14.16
CA THR A 102 3.32 8.12 -13.70
C THR A 102 1.84 8.40 -13.42
N TYR A 103 1.62 9.32 -12.51
CA TYR A 103 0.31 9.84 -12.13
C TYR A 103 0.38 11.36 -12.03
N LEU A 104 -0.57 12.06 -12.62
CA LEU A 104 -0.63 13.51 -12.58
C LEU A 104 -1.62 13.97 -11.52
N ASP A 105 -1.13 14.65 -10.49
CA ASP A 105 -1.96 15.30 -9.48
C ASP A 105 -2.30 16.72 -9.94
N ALA A 106 -3.52 16.91 -10.43
CA ALA A 106 -4.05 18.20 -10.85
C ALA A 106 -4.73 18.98 -9.72
N GLY A 107 -4.89 18.37 -8.55
CA GLY A 107 -5.52 19.00 -7.37
C GLY A 107 -4.57 19.85 -6.54
N VAL A 108 -3.51 20.39 -7.12
CA VAL A 108 -2.49 21.19 -6.44
C VAL A 108 -2.68 22.68 -6.69
N ARG A 109 -2.21 23.48 -5.75
CA ARG A 109 -2.28 24.95 -5.80
C ARG A 109 -1.01 25.59 -5.25
N GLY A 110 -0.74 26.80 -5.69
CA GLY A 110 0.45 27.56 -5.29
C GLY A 110 0.55 27.81 -3.80
N GLY A 111 1.77 27.93 -3.29
CA GLY A 111 2.03 28.26 -1.89
C GLY A 111 2.05 27.07 -0.93
N TYR A 112 1.99 25.84 -1.42
CA TYR A 112 1.96 24.62 -0.60
C TYR A 112 3.23 23.77 -0.76
N LEU A 113 3.58 23.08 0.32
CA LEU A 113 4.50 21.96 0.30
C LEU A 113 3.66 20.68 0.29
N TYR A 114 3.78 19.90 -0.77
CA TYR A 114 3.12 18.63 -0.93
C TYR A 114 4.06 17.48 -0.60
N SER A 115 3.57 16.49 0.12
CA SER A 115 4.28 15.25 0.40
C SER A 115 3.41 14.09 -0.03
N TYR A 116 4.02 13.11 -0.70
CA TYR A 116 3.32 11.95 -1.24
C TYR A 116 3.90 10.65 -0.72
N LYS A 117 3.01 9.68 -0.54
CA LYS A 117 3.31 8.27 -0.30
C LYS A 117 2.39 7.43 -1.15
N ILE A 118 2.85 6.26 -1.52
CA ILE A 118 2.01 5.27 -2.20
C ILE A 118 2.11 3.90 -1.52
N MET A 119 1.04 3.12 -1.65
CA MET A 119 0.95 1.73 -1.23
C MET A 119 0.31 0.91 -2.33
N ILE A 120 0.73 -0.33 -2.44
CA ILE A 120 0.13 -1.30 -3.36
C ILE A 120 -0.58 -2.35 -2.51
N CYS A 121 -1.85 -2.60 -2.81
CA CYS A 121 -2.68 -3.55 -2.07
C CYS A 121 -3.17 -4.66 -2.99
N ASN A 122 -3.26 -5.88 -2.47
CA ASN A 122 -3.84 -7.01 -3.19
C ASN A 122 -5.38 -7.02 -3.09
N ALA A 123 -6.02 -7.98 -3.74
CA ALA A 123 -7.48 -8.13 -3.74
C ALA A 123 -8.05 -8.45 -2.35
N SER A 124 -7.27 -9.06 -1.46
CA SER A 124 -7.66 -9.37 -0.09
C SER A 124 -7.57 -8.16 0.85
N GLY A 125 -7.03 -7.04 0.38
CA GLY A 125 -6.86 -5.83 1.17
C GLY A 125 -5.52 -5.74 1.91
N ASP A 126 -4.61 -6.69 1.72
CA ASP A 126 -3.26 -6.65 2.26
C ASP A 126 -2.42 -5.68 1.45
N CYS A 127 -1.79 -4.73 2.10
CA CYS A 127 -1.01 -3.67 1.47
C CYS A 127 0.48 -3.82 1.74
N SER A 128 1.29 -3.36 0.79
CA SER A 128 2.72 -3.17 0.99
C SER A 128 2.98 -2.16 2.11
N ASP A 129 4.21 -2.10 2.58
CA ASP A 129 4.66 -0.94 3.34
C ASP A 129 4.50 0.33 2.50
N GLU A 130 4.43 1.47 3.18
CA GLU A 130 4.42 2.76 2.51
C GLU A 130 5.73 2.96 1.71
N SER A 131 5.63 3.65 0.58
CA SER A 131 6.81 4.06 -0.19
C SER A 131 7.67 5.04 0.59
N ASN A 132 8.84 5.38 0.03
CA ASN A 132 9.53 6.60 0.42
C ASN A 132 8.62 7.82 0.22
N VAL A 133 8.89 8.89 0.96
CA VAL A 133 8.19 10.18 0.83
C VAL A 133 8.78 10.97 -0.32
N ALA A 134 7.93 11.42 -1.25
CA ALA A 134 8.31 12.41 -2.26
C ALA A 134 7.73 13.77 -1.88
N GLU A 135 8.58 14.79 -1.76
CA GLU A 135 8.16 16.15 -1.42
C GLU A 135 8.36 17.11 -2.58
N MET A 136 7.43 18.04 -2.73
CA MET A 136 7.46 19.07 -3.75
C MET A 136 6.93 20.39 -3.21
N LYS A 137 7.76 21.44 -3.27
CA LYS A 137 7.31 22.81 -3.05
C LYS A 137 6.65 23.31 -4.33
N PHE A 138 5.36 23.57 -4.27
CA PHE A 138 4.61 24.08 -5.41
C PHE A 138 4.55 25.61 -5.33
N PRO A 139 5.09 26.32 -6.33
CA PRO A 139 5.17 27.79 -6.31
C PRO A 139 3.81 28.47 -6.40
#